data_e5abd21d006a93b893f28f1548859d7b
#
_entry.id   e5abd21d006a93b893f28f1548859d7b
#
_cell.length_a   1.000
_cell.length_b   1.000
_cell.length_c   1.000
_cell.angle_alpha   90.00
_cell.angle_beta   90.00
_cell.angle_gamma   90.00
#
_symmetry.space_group_name_H-M   'P 1'
#
loop_
_entity.id
_entity.type
_entity.pdbx_description
1 polymer ?
#
loop_
_entity_poly.entity_id
_entity_poly.type
_entity_poly.pdbx_seq_one_letter_code
_entity_poly.pdbx_strand_id
1 'polypeptide(L)'
;VNTSSATLQADLAYQKVILGSVSRTFALTIPLLPEALEKVVGNAYLLCRIVDTIEDAPDLSPPTKQALSQLFLDSVMGKITAEEFIRPCIAALNTHSNPSELDLIEHTPAVLRILHACSPKDQEAVNQCVSIMSLGMSRFHTKQSTEGLSDLAEFEEYCYVVAGVVGELLTNLFGNHSSHFAQCMRSHESLSVGFGQALQMTNILKDSSEDRARGVSWKPSKMSQIDLLNIAYRKLIEACNYILIIPKQEVGIRRFCFLAFGLAALTLNTIAQKASAKKISEPKLTRKVVWGVYGFTKLAAHSNLLVKLFFYLSSQDLRKLAKSSYKTPS
;
A
#
# COMPACT_ATOMS: atom_id res chain seq x y z
N VAL A 1 6.73 18.38 22.70
CA VAL A 1 6.69 17.51 23.89
C VAL A 1 7.99 16.70 23.88
N ASN A 2 8.87 16.90 24.89
CA ASN A 2 10.10 16.12 25.03
C ASN A 2 9.72 14.70 25.47
N THR A 3 9.60 13.78 24.52
CA THR A 3 9.37 12.35 24.82
C THR A 3 10.62 11.76 25.44
N SER A 4 10.50 11.11 26.60
CA SER A 4 11.64 10.46 27.21
C SER A 4 12.15 9.31 26.30
N SER A 5 13.46 9.04 26.31
CA SER A 5 14.04 7.93 25.53
C SER A 5 13.38 6.58 25.85
N ALA A 6 13.03 6.35 27.11
CA ALA A 6 12.36 5.13 27.54
C ALA A 6 10.93 5.01 26.97
N THR A 7 10.18 6.12 26.91
CA THR A 7 8.85 6.14 26.30
C THR A 7 8.91 5.85 24.80
N LEU A 8 9.85 6.48 24.08
CA LEU A 8 10.02 6.22 22.65
C LEU A 8 10.42 4.77 22.34
N GLN A 9 11.25 4.16 23.17
CA GLN A 9 11.59 2.74 23.03
C GLN A 9 10.37 1.82 23.24
N ALA A 10 9.52 2.12 24.20
CA ALA A 10 8.27 1.38 24.42
C ALA A 10 7.32 1.53 23.22
N ASP A 11 7.18 2.76 22.68
CA ASP A 11 6.37 3.02 21.49
C ASP A 11 6.87 2.26 20.26
N LEU A 12 8.19 2.20 20.03
CA LEU A 12 8.80 1.44 18.95
C LEU A 12 8.62 -0.08 19.12
N ALA A 13 8.67 -0.58 20.37
CA ALA A 13 8.36 -1.97 20.64
C ALA A 13 6.89 -2.30 20.33
N TYR A 14 5.97 -1.42 20.71
CA TYR A 14 4.56 -1.53 20.35
C TYR A 14 4.37 -1.55 18.83
N GLN A 15 4.99 -0.61 18.10
CA GLN A 15 4.93 -0.56 16.64
C GLN A 15 5.32 -1.90 15.99
N LYS A 16 6.39 -2.54 16.44
CA LYS A 16 6.83 -3.84 15.91
C LYS A 16 5.80 -4.94 16.13
N VAL A 17 5.16 -4.95 17.28
CA VAL A 17 4.15 -5.96 17.63
C VAL A 17 2.88 -5.75 16.80
N ILE A 18 2.34 -4.53 16.80
CA ILE A 18 1.06 -4.24 16.15
C ILE A 18 1.14 -4.38 14.63
N LEU A 19 2.28 -4.05 14.01
CA LEU A 19 2.52 -4.29 12.58
C LEU A 19 2.22 -5.75 12.17
N GLY A 20 2.65 -6.71 12.98
CA GLY A 20 2.37 -8.13 12.74
C GLY A 20 0.89 -8.51 12.81
N SER A 21 0.11 -7.77 13.58
CA SER A 21 -1.31 -8.02 13.78
C SER A 21 -2.19 -7.35 12.72
N VAL A 22 -1.79 -6.15 12.23
CA VAL A 22 -2.57 -5.39 11.23
C VAL A 22 -2.07 -5.55 9.79
N SER A 23 -0.95 -6.24 9.56
CA SER A 23 -0.44 -6.50 8.22
C SER A 23 0.34 -7.81 8.11
N ARG A 24 -0.06 -8.67 7.18
CA ARG A 24 0.70 -9.89 6.86
C ARG A 24 1.90 -9.60 5.95
N THR A 25 1.73 -8.76 4.96
CA THR A 25 2.76 -8.49 3.94
C THR A 25 3.78 -7.49 4.43
N PHE A 26 3.33 -6.35 4.98
CA PHE A 26 4.24 -5.30 5.41
C PHE A 26 5.02 -5.66 6.68
N ALA A 27 4.49 -6.52 7.54
CA ALA A 27 5.26 -7.13 8.63
C ALA A 27 6.47 -7.95 8.15
N LEU A 28 6.45 -8.47 6.91
CA LEU A 28 7.59 -9.17 6.31
C LEU A 28 8.51 -8.24 5.53
N THR A 29 7.99 -7.15 4.95
CA THR A 29 8.78 -6.27 4.07
C THR A 29 9.48 -5.16 4.83
N ILE A 30 8.81 -4.50 5.78
CA ILE A 30 9.36 -3.36 6.53
C ILE A 30 10.65 -3.71 7.27
N PRO A 31 10.79 -4.87 7.93
CA PRO A 31 12.05 -5.26 8.58
C PRO A 31 13.23 -5.52 7.64
N LEU A 32 13.03 -5.46 6.32
CA LEU A 32 14.12 -5.53 5.34
C LEU A 32 14.83 -4.20 5.15
N LEU A 33 14.21 -3.10 5.57
CA LEU A 33 14.75 -1.75 5.47
C LEU A 33 15.87 -1.52 6.51
N PRO A 34 16.76 -0.55 6.26
CA PRO A 34 17.65 -0.02 7.29
C PRO A 34 16.84 0.48 8.50
N GLU A 35 17.39 0.35 9.72
CA GLU A 35 16.70 0.64 10.99
C GLU A 35 16.00 2.02 11.00
N ALA A 36 16.67 3.06 10.50
CA ALA A 36 16.09 4.40 10.43
C ALA A 36 14.83 4.44 9.54
N LEU A 37 14.87 3.75 8.39
CA LEU A 37 13.71 3.63 7.50
C LEU A 37 12.65 2.67 8.05
N GLU A 38 13.04 1.56 8.68
CA GLU A 38 12.11 0.64 9.35
C GLU A 38 11.21 1.39 10.33
N LYS A 39 11.81 2.30 11.12
CA LYS A 39 11.08 3.13 12.09
C LYS A 39 10.04 4.01 11.40
N VAL A 40 10.43 4.84 10.44
CA VAL A 40 9.52 5.82 9.84
C VAL A 40 8.53 5.20 8.87
N VAL A 41 8.92 4.19 8.08
CA VAL A 41 8.02 3.48 7.17
C VAL A 41 7.01 2.64 7.95
N GLY A 42 7.42 2.02 9.06
CA GLY A 42 6.52 1.31 9.96
C GLY A 42 5.48 2.25 10.58
N ASN A 43 5.92 3.43 11.02
CA ASN A 43 5.03 4.45 11.56
C ASN A 43 4.04 4.98 10.51
N ALA A 44 4.53 5.33 9.33
CA ALA A 44 3.69 5.78 8.22
C ALA A 44 2.64 4.73 7.82
N TYR A 45 3.04 3.44 7.79
CA TYR A 45 2.10 2.35 7.54
C TYR A 45 0.97 2.31 8.58
N LEU A 46 1.29 2.47 9.88
CA LEU A 46 0.27 2.45 10.94
C LEU A 46 -0.70 3.64 10.82
N LEU A 47 -0.20 4.83 10.48
CA LEU A 47 -1.06 6.00 10.22
C LEU A 47 -1.99 5.77 9.02
N CYS A 48 -1.47 5.26 7.90
CA CYS A 48 -2.29 4.88 6.75
C CYS A 48 -3.31 3.79 7.13
N ARG A 49 -2.93 2.82 7.99
CA ARG A 49 -3.84 1.78 8.43
C ARG A 49 -5.00 2.31 9.27
N ILE A 50 -4.79 3.35 10.07
CA ILE A 50 -5.89 4.03 10.78
C ILE A 50 -6.87 4.65 9.78
N VAL A 51 -6.36 5.31 8.72
CA VAL A 51 -7.22 5.83 7.63
C VAL A 51 -8.03 4.71 6.99
N ASP A 52 -7.38 3.61 6.59
CA ASP A 52 -8.05 2.44 6.00
C ASP A 52 -9.14 1.87 6.93
N THR A 53 -8.86 1.78 8.24
CA THR A 53 -9.82 1.23 9.21
C THR A 53 -11.10 2.05 9.29
N ILE A 54 -11.00 3.39 9.24
CA ILE A 54 -12.18 4.28 9.21
C ILE A 54 -12.93 4.10 7.89
N GLU A 55 -12.18 4.01 6.77
CA GLU A 55 -12.73 3.89 5.44
C GLU A 55 -13.46 2.55 5.22
N ASP A 56 -12.84 1.47 5.63
CA ASP A 56 -13.33 0.10 5.42
C ASP A 56 -14.50 -0.28 6.36
N ALA A 57 -14.83 0.56 7.37
CA ALA A 57 -15.91 0.28 8.31
C ALA A 57 -17.27 0.24 7.61
N PRO A 58 -17.94 -0.94 7.52
CA PRO A 58 -19.14 -1.10 6.69
C PRO A 58 -20.37 -0.40 7.28
N ASP A 59 -20.42 -0.24 8.60
CA ASP A 59 -21.58 0.29 9.33
C ASP A 59 -21.53 1.81 9.50
N LEU A 60 -20.43 2.45 9.12
CA LEU A 60 -20.32 3.90 9.24
C LEU A 60 -20.91 4.60 8.02
N SER A 61 -21.76 5.59 8.28
CA SER A 61 -22.27 6.46 7.22
C SER A 61 -21.16 7.33 6.63
N PRO A 62 -21.24 7.72 5.33
CA PRO A 62 -20.26 8.61 4.72
C PRO A 62 -19.98 9.89 5.50
N PRO A 63 -20.98 10.61 6.08
CA PRO A 63 -20.70 11.77 6.92
C PRO A 63 -19.91 11.42 8.19
N THR A 64 -20.19 10.27 8.82
CA THR A 64 -19.45 9.81 10.01
C THR A 64 -18.00 9.48 9.66
N LYS A 65 -17.74 8.77 8.57
CA LYS A 65 -16.39 8.49 8.08
C LYS A 65 -15.63 9.79 7.83
N GLN A 66 -16.24 10.75 7.15
CA GLN A 66 -15.64 12.06 6.88
C GLN A 66 -15.30 12.82 8.17
N ALA A 67 -16.19 12.83 9.15
CA ALA A 67 -15.95 13.49 10.43
C ALA A 67 -14.79 12.86 11.20
N LEU A 68 -14.76 11.52 11.28
CA LEU A 68 -13.67 10.78 11.94
C LEU A 68 -12.33 10.96 11.22
N SER A 69 -12.32 10.94 9.89
CA SER A 69 -11.13 11.20 9.08
C SER A 69 -10.59 12.62 9.31
N GLN A 70 -11.47 13.62 9.45
CA GLN A 70 -11.05 14.99 9.78
C GLN A 70 -10.46 15.10 11.19
N LEU A 71 -11.09 14.46 12.19
CA LEU A 71 -10.55 14.41 13.56
C LEU A 71 -9.18 13.72 13.59
N PHE A 72 -9.02 12.64 12.85
CA PHE A 72 -7.73 11.98 12.73
C PHE A 72 -6.65 12.90 12.14
N LEU A 73 -6.95 13.58 11.02
CA LEU A 73 -6.02 14.54 10.41
C LEU A 73 -5.67 15.69 11.37
N ASP A 74 -6.66 16.24 12.06
CA ASP A 74 -6.43 17.33 13.01
C ASP A 74 -5.56 16.87 14.20
N SER A 75 -5.69 15.61 14.62
CA SER A 75 -4.81 14.98 15.61
C SER A 75 -3.38 14.78 15.08
N VAL A 76 -3.21 14.28 13.85
CA VAL A 76 -1.89 14.11 13.19
C VAL A 76 -1.19 15.46 13.04
N MET A 77 -1.95 16.52 12.71
CA MET A 77 -1.43 17.90 12.56
C MET A 77 -1.23 18.62 13.89
N GLY A 78 -1.55 17.99 15.02
CA GLY A 78 -1.41 18.58 16.36
C GLY A 78 -2.39 19.72 16.67
N LYS A 79 -3.51 19.82 15.94
CA LYS A 79 -4.55 20.82 16.19
C LYS A 79 -5.49 20.42 17.33
N ILE A 80 -5.65 19.12 17.55
CA ILE A 80 -6.40 18.52 18.64
C ILE A 80 -5.57 17.43 19.31
N THR A 81 -5.95 16.99 20.49
CA THR A 81 -5.32 15.85 21.16
C THR A 81 -5.73 14.53 20.50
N ALA A 82 -4.91 13.49 20.69
CA ALA A 82 -5.25 12.16 20.20
C ALA A 82 -6.54 11.62 20.82
N GLU A 83 -6.83 11.95 22.08
CA GLU A 83 -8.03 11.53 22.81
C GLU A 83 -9.32 12.10 22.19
N GLU A 84 -9.27 13.31 21.65
CA GLU A 84 -10.42 13.93 20.95
C GLU A 84 -10.76 13.19 19.67
N PHE A 85 -9.80 12.50 19.03
CA PHE A 85 -10.03 11.58 17.93
C PHE A 85 -10.43 10.18 18.41
N ILE A 86 -9.70 9.60 19.39
CA ILE A 86 -9.85 8.21 19.81
C ILE A 86 -11.27 7.93 20.33
N ARG A 87 -11.78 8.77 21.23
CA ARG A 87 -13.09 8.56 21.88
C ARG A 87 -14.24 8.39 20.89
N PRO A 88 -14.49 9.34 19.95
CA PRO A 88 -15.56 9.18 18.96
C PRO A 88 -15.29 8.05 17.98
N CYS A 89 -14.02 7.78 17.64
CA CYS A 89 -13.66 6.74 16.70
C CYS A 89 -13.94 5.34 17.29
N ILE A 90 -13.49 5.06 18.51
CA ILE A 90 -13.78 3.79 19.20
C ILE A 90 -15.28 3.61 19.43
N ALA A 91 -16.00 4.66 19.84
CA ALA A 91 -17.45 4.58 20.02
C ALA A 91 -18.18 4.21 18.73
N ALA A 92 -17.71 4.71 17.59
CA ALA A 92 -18.31 4.43 16.28
C ALA A 92 -17.95 3.04 15.73
N LEU A 93 -16.73 2.54 15.97
CA LEU A 93 -16.21 1.30 15.40
C LEU A 93 -16.46 0.05 16.26
N ASN A 94 -16.94 0.19 17.49
CA ASN A 94 -16.93 -0.83 18.53
C ASN A 94 -17.74 -2.11 18.24
N THR A 95 -18.48 -2.19 17.14
CA THR A 95 -19.37 -3.33 16.86
C THR A 95 -18.81 -4.36 15.86
N HIS A 96 -17.89 -3.98 14.96
CA HIS A 96 -17.50 -4.86 13.84
C HIS A 96 -16.00 -4.79 13.46
N SER A 97 -15.19 -3.99 14.15
CA SER A 97 -13.76 -3.84 13.79
C SER A 97 -12.90 -4.94 14.36
N ASN A 98 -11.83 -5.28 13.65
CA ASN A 98 -10.82 -6.21 14.12
C ASN A 98 -10.19 -5.68 15.43
N PRO A 99 -10.08 -6.51 16.50
CA PRO A 99 -9.49 -6.08 17.76
C PRO A 99 -8.10 -5.42 17.64
N SER A 100 -7.27 -5.86 16.69
CA SER A 100 -5.96 -5.25 16.45
C SER A 100 -6.04 -3.86 15.82
N GLU A 101 -7.10 -3.54 15.09
CA GLU A 101 -7.34 -2.23 14.52
C GLU A 101 -7.85 -1.25 15.59
N LEU A 102 -8.71 -1.73 16.49
CA LEU A 102 -9.15 -0.94 17.65
C LEU A 102 -7.97 -0.64 18.59
N ASP A 103 -7.14 -1.65 18.87
CA ASP A 103 -5.89 -1.48 19.66
C ASP A 103 -4.97 -0.44 19.01
N LEU A 104 -4.82 -0.45 17.68
CA LEU A 104 -4.04 0.55 16.97
C LEU A 104 -4.62 1.97 17.14
N ILE A 105 -5.94 2.12 17.06
CA ILE A 105 -6.62 3.41 17.27
C ILE A 105 -6.42 3.91 18.69
N GLU A 106 -6.56 3.05 19.71
CA GLU A 106 -6.32 3.39 21.12
C GLU A 106 -4.87 3.84 21.36
N HIS A 107 -3.92 3.27 20.62
CA HIS A 107 -2.51 3.61 20.71
C HIS A 107 -2.05 4.73 19.74
N THR A 108 -2.98 5.49 19.14
CA THR A 108 -2.64 6.67 18.33
C THR A 108 -1.61 7.60 18.99
N PRO A 109 -1.67 7.88 20.34
CA PRO A 109 -0.64 8.71 20.98
C PRO A 109 0.79 8.16 20.83
N ALA A 110 0.97 6.84 20.88
CA ALA A 110 2.28 6.20 20.69
C ALA A 110 2.75 6.38 19.23
N VAL A 111 1.86 6.18 18.26
CA VAL A 111 2.14 6.35 16.83
C VAL A 111 2.54 7.81 16.53
N LEU A 112 1.83 8.78 17.10
CA LEU A 112 2.15 10.22 16.91
C LEU A 112 3.47 10.61 17.57
N ARG A 113 3.81 10.06 18.75
CA ARG A 113 5.11 10.33 19.37
C ARG A 113 6.28 9.82 18.52
N ILE A 114 6.13 8.66 17.87
CA ILE A 114 7.14 8.15 16.93
C ILE A 114 7.27 9.08 15.74
N LEU A 115 6.17 9.57 15.16
CA LEU A 115 6.17 10.54 14.07
C LEU A 115 6.93 11.80 14.46
N HIS A 116 6.59 12.40 15.61
CA HIS A 116 7.23 13.62 16.11
C HIS A 116 8.71 13.43 16.45
N ALA A 117 9.18 12.20 16.66
CA ALA A 117 10.58 11.88 16.84
C ALA A 117 11.35 11.63 15.52
N CYS A 118 10.67 11.69 14.36
CA CYS A 118 11.30 11.63 13.04
C CYS A 118 11.85 13.01 12.63
N SER A 119 12.66 13.04 11.55
CA SER A 119 13.15 14.31 11.01
C SER A 119 11.99 15.18 10.49
N PRO A 120 12.13 16.53 10.47
CA PRO A 120 11.07 17.39 9.93
C PRO A 120 10.67 17.05 8.49
N LYS A 121 11.64 16.65 7.64
CA LYS A 121 11.37 16.23 6.25
C LYS A 121 10.57 14.93 6.19
N ASP A 122 10.83 14.00 7.08
CA ASP A 122 10.08 12.75 7.14
C ASP A 122 8.67 12.98 7.67
N GLN A 123 8.52 13.84 8.70
CA GLN A 123 7.21 14.25 9.19
C GLN A 123 6.38 14.91 8.10
N GLU A 124 6.96 15.82 7.32
CA GLU A 124 6.30 16.50 6.20
C GLU A 124 5.81 15.48 5.15
N ALA A 125 6.68 14.55 4.73
CA ALA A 125 6.33 13.51 3.76
C ALA A 125 5.18 12.61 4.26
N VAL A 126 5.23 12.18 5.52
CA VAL A 126 4.17 11.36 6.13
C VAL A 126 2.87 12.14 6.24
N ASN A 127 2.90 13.38 6.74
CA ASN A 127 1.73 14.23 6.88
C ASN A 127 1.05 14.51 5.54
N GLN A 128 1.82 14.76 4.49
CA GLN A 128 1.32 14.95 3.13
C GLN A 128 0.60 13.69 2.64
N CYS A 129 1.22 12.53 2.77
CA CYS A 129 0.64 11.25 2.33
C CYS A 129 -0.68 10.96 3.07
N VAL A 130 -0.67 11.03 4.39
CA VAL A 130 -1.85 10.76 5.23
C VAL A 130 -2.99 11.74 4.90
N SER A 131 -2.68 13.01 4.64
CA SER A 131 -3.68 14.01 4.27
C SER A 131 -4.29 13.71 2.90
N ILE A 132 -3.49 13.43 1.88
CA ILE A 132 -3.97 13.11 0.54
C ILE A 132 -4.80 11.83 0.57
N MET A 133 -4.34 10.80 1.27
CA MET A 133 -5.04 9.52 1.41
C MET A 133 -6.39 9.71 2.10
N SER A 134 -6.42 10.34 3.26
CA SER A 134 -7.64 10.54 4.05
C SER A 134 -8.68 11.40 3.30
N LEU A 135 -8.28 12.56 2.76
CA LEU A 135 -9.19 13.44 2.02
C LEU A 135 -9.62 12.83 0.68
N GLY A 136 -8.72 12.12 0.02
CA GLY A 136 -9.01 11.49 -1.26
C GLY A 136 -9.96 10.32 -1.11
N MET A 137 -9.75 9.42 -0.14
CA MET A 137 -10.64 8.29 0.12
C MET A 137 -12.05 8.77 0.49
N SER A 138 -12.16 9.85 1.28
CA SER A 138 -13.45 10.46 1.62
C SER A 138 -14.31 10.82 0.40
N ARG A 139 -13.71 11.17 -0.74
CA ARG A 139 -14.45 11.45 -2.00
C ARG A 139 -15.06 10.20 -2.63
N PHE A 140 -14.53 9.03 -2.30
CA PHE A 140 -15.03 7.75 -2.81
C PHE A 140 -16.08 7.10 -1.89
N HIS A 141 -16.32 7.61 -0.67
CA HIS A 141 -17.32 7.06 0.26
C HIS A 141 -18.72 7.02 -0.36
N THR A 142 -19.11 8.10 -1.04
CA THR A 142 -20.44 8.19 -1.69
C THR A 142 -20.55 7.34 -2.95
N LYS A 143 -19.42 6.81 -3.45
CA LYS A 143 -19.34 5.97 -4.65
C LYS A 143 -19.23 4.48 -4.33
N GLN A 144 -19.19 4.11 -3.05
CA GLN A 144 -19.20 2.72 -2.63
C GLN A 144 -20.50 2.05 -3.06
N SER A 145 -20.43 1.19 -4.06
CA SER A 145 -21.57 0.44 -4.59
C SER A 145 -21.10 -0.86 -5.26
N THR A 146 -22.04 -1.76 -5.52
CA THR A 146 -21.77 -2.99 -6.29
C THR A 146 -21.57 -2.72 -7.79
N GLU A 147 -21.94 -1.53 -8.29
CA GLU A 147 -21.78 -1.15 -9.68
C GLU A 147 -20.33 -0.87 -10.05
N GLY A 148 -19.52 -0.45 -9.06
CA GLY A 148 -18.11 -0.12 -9.25
C GLY A 148 -17.88 1.31 -9.72
N LEU A 149 -16.61 1.61 -10.03
CA LEU A 149 -16.20 2.92 -10.53
C LEU A 149 -16.68 3.16 -11.97
N SER A 150 -16.80 4.42 -12.39
CA SER A 150 -17.39 4.79 -13.68
C SER A 150 -16.51 4.44 -14.87
N ASP A 151 -15.20 4.69 -14.77
CA ASP A 151 -14.25 4.55 -15.87
C ASP A 151 -12.81 4.30 -15.39
N LEU A 152 -11.87 4.27 -16.35
CA LEU A 152 -10.46 4.07 -16.08
C LEU A 152 -9.84 5.24 -15.32
N ALA A 153 -10.22 6.49 -15.60
CA ALA A 153 -9.63 7.66 -14.97
C ALA A 153 -9.96 7.68 -13.47
N GLU A 154 -11.20 7.37 -13.11
CA GLU A 154 -11.64 7.25 -11.72
C GLU A 154 -10.95 6.08 -11.01
N PHE A 155 -10.72 4.96 -11.69
CA PHE A 155 -9.97 3.81 -11.17
C PHE A 155 -8.51 4.15 -10.90
N GLU A 156 -7.85 4.85 -11.82
CA GLU A 156 -6.47 5.29 -11.63
C GLU A 156 -6.35 6.34 -10.52
N GLU A 157 -7.33 7.25 -10.41
CA GLU A 157 -7.40 8.23 -9.32
C GLU A 157 -7.58 7.52 -7.97
N TYR A 158 -8.48 6.56 -7.85
CA TYR A 158 -8.66 5.76 -6.64
C TYR A 158 -7.37 5.03 -6.26
N CYS A 159 -6.74 4.35 -7.22
CA CYS A 159 -5.47 3.67 -6.97
C CYS A 159 -4.33 4.64 -6.61
N TYR A 160 -4.34 5.88 -7.13
CA TYR A 160 -3.39 6.92 -6.73
C TYR A 160 -3.59 7.33 -5.28
N VAL A 161 -4.81 7.68 -4.92
CA VAL A 161 -5.13 8.15 -3.55
C VAL A 161 -4.81 7.10 -2.50
N VAL A 162 -5.12 5.83 -2.76
CA VAL A 162 -4.93 4.74 -1.79
C VAL A 162 -3.49 4.25 -1.72
N ALA A 163 -2.75 4.25 -2.84
CA ALA A 163 -1.42 3.63 -2.88
C ALA A 163 -0.39 4.35 -3.74
N GLY A 164 -0.78 5.11 -4.76
CA GLY A 164 0.16 5.91 -5.54
C GLY A 164 0.87 6.93 -4.67
N VAL A 165 0.13 7.62 -3.81
CA VAL A 165 0.67 8.58 -2.84
C VAL A 165 1.61 7.91 -1.83
N VAL A 166 1.39 6.63 -1.49
CA VAL A 166 2.32 5.85 -0.65
C VAL A 166 3.63 5.56 -1.39
N GLY A 167 3.57 5.35 -2.71
CA GLY A 167 4.76 5.25 -3.55
C GLY A 167 5.60 6.54 -3.52
N GLU A 168 4.96 7.71 -3.60
CA GLU A 168 5.61 9.02 -3.45
C GLU A 168 6.20 9.19 -2.05
N LEU A 169 5.44 8.86 -1.01
CA LEU A 169 5.93 8.88 0.38
C LEU A 169 7.20 8.05 0.54
N LEU A 170 7.19 6.79 0.12
CA LEU A 170 8.35 5.91 0.22
C LEU A 170 9.55 6.49 -0.53
N THR A 171 9.34 7.06 -1.71
CA THR A 171 10.40 7.70 -2.50
C THR A 171 10.99 8.90 -1.78
N ASN A 172 10.17 9.73 -1.12
CA ASN A 172 10.63 10.85 -0.32
C ASN A 172 11.42 10.37 0.92
N LEU A 173 10.92 9.38 1.65
CA LEU A 173 11.63 8.82 2.81
C LEU A 173 12.96 8.18 2.43
N PHE A 174 13.00 7.43 1.32
CA PHE A 174 14.24 6.84 0.80
C PHE A 174 15.23 7.91 0.33
N GLY A 175 14.71 8.99 -0.29
CA GLY A 175 15.52 10.14 -0.71
C GLY A 175 16.09 10.93 0.48
N ASN A 176 15.34 11.09 1.55
CA ASN A 176 15.80 11.71 2.80
C ASN A 176 16.91 10.87 3.46
N HIS A 177 16.81 9.54 3.35
CA HIS A 177 17.80 8.61 3.90
C HIS A 177 19.07 8.52 3.05
N SER A 178 18.94 8.56 1.71
CA SER A 178 20.06 8.38 0.77
C SER A 178 20.04 9.44 -0.33
N SER A 179 21.04 10.34 -0.32
CA SER A 179 21.22 11.33 -1.37
C SER A 179 21.50 10.69 -2.73
N HIS A 180 22.17 9.56 -2.76
CA HIS A 180 22.41 8.79 -4.00
C HIS A 180 21.08 8.25 -4.58
N PHE A 181 20.19 7.72 -3.73
CA PHE A 181 18.86 7.33 -4.15
C PHE A 181 18.07 8.53 -4.72
N ALA A 182 18.07 9.67 -3.98
CA ALA A 182 17.38 10.88 -4.43
C ALA A 182 17.88 11.36 -5.79
N GLN A 183 19.19 11.33 -6.04
CA GLN A 183 19.78 11.69 -7.32
C GLN A 183 19.31 10.78 -8.46
N CYS A 184 19.27 9.46 -8.24
CA CYS A 184 18.81 8.48 -9.23
C CYS A 184 17.31 8.63 -9.56
N MET A 185 16.48 9.06 -8.60
CA MET A 185 15.03 9.18 -8.76
C MET A 185 14.57 10.50 -9.37
N ARG A 186 15.38 11.55 -9.38
CA ARG A 186 15.01 12.94 -9.76
C ARG A 186 14.26 13.08 -11.09
N SER A 187 14.50 12.20 -12.06
CA SER A 187 13.83 12.23 -13.37
C SER A 187 12.83 11.09 -13.56
N HIS A 188 12.47 10.36 -12.49
CA HIS A 188 11.69 9.13 -12.56
C HIS A 188 10.59 9.09 -11.50
N GLU A 189 10.16 10.24 -11.01
CA GLU A 189 9.17 10.37 -9.93
C GLU A 189 7.85 9.66 -10.25
N SER A 190 7.41 9.69 -11.52
CA SER A 190 6.19 8.99 -11.94
C SER A 190 6.22 7.48 -11.72
N LEU A 191 7.40 6.86 -11.67
CA LEU A 191 7.55 5.43 -11.41
C LEU A 191 7.17 5.05 -9.97
N SER A 192 7.30 5.99 -9.01
CA SER A 192 6.88 5.78 -7.62
C SER A 192 5.36 5.61 -7.51
N VAL A 193 4.62 6.44 -8.23
CA VAL A 193 3.15 6.35 -8.34
C VAL A 193 2.76 5.02 -8.99
N GLY A 194 3.39 4.67 -10.11
CA GLY A 194 3.17 3.40 -10.80
C GLY A 194 3.45 2.19 -9.93
N PHE A 195 4.49 2.26 -9.07
CA PHE A 195 4.78 1.21 -8.09
C PHE A 195 3.62 1.02 -7.10
N GLY A 196 3.12 2.09 -6.49
CA GLY A 196 1.99 2.04 -5.58
C GLY A 196 0.70 1.55 -6.27
N GLN A 197 0.38 2.12 -7.43
CA GLN A 197 -0.80 1.74 -8.21
C GLN A 197 -0.77 0.26 -8.63
N ALA A 198 0.40 -0.30 -9.00
CA ALA A 198 0.54 -1.71 -9.34
C ALA A 198 0.13 -2.63 -8.17
N LEU A 199 0.54 -2.28 -6.95
CA LEU A 199 0.19 -3.04 -5.75
C LEU A 199 -1.31 -2.95 -5.47
N GLN A 200 -1.91 -1.76 -5.57
CA GLN A 200 -3.32 -1.56 -5.30
C GLN A 200 -4.22 -2.24 -6.35
N MET A 201 -3.89 -2.11 -7.63
CA MET A 201 -4.61 -2.82 -8.70
C MET A 201 -4.54 -4.34 -8.51
N THR A 202 -3.41 -4.85 -8.01
CA THR A 202 -3.28 -6.27 -7.65
C THR A 202 -4.24 -6.65 -6.53
N ASN A 203 -4.35 -5.84 -5.48
CA ASN A 203 -5.26 -6.09 -4.37
C ASN A 203 -6.72 -6.07 -4.84
N ILE A 204 -7.14 -5.05 -5.59
CA ILE A 204 -8.50 -4.94 -6.12
C ILE A 204 -8.88 -6.15 -7.00
N LEU A 205 -7.96 -6.59 -7.86
CA LEU A 205 -8.22 -7.75 -8.71
C LEU A 205 -8.22 -9.07 -7.93
N LYS A 206 -7.39 -9.18 -6.89
CA LYS A 206 -7.31 -10.35 -6.03
C LYS A 206 -8.55 -10.48 -5.14
N ASP A 207 -8.95 -9.39 -4.49
CA ASP A 207 -9.96 -9.39 -3.43
C ASP A 207 -11.37 -9.07 -3.97
N SER A 208 -11.54 -8.97 -5.30
CA SER A 208 -12.78 -8.54 -5.95
C SER A 208 -14.03 -9.37 -5.63
N SER A 209 -13.90 -10.63 -5.22
CA SER A 209 -15.02 -11.46 -4.76
C SER A 209 -15.40 -11.15 -3.32
N GLU A 210 -14.42 -10.91 -2.46
CA GLU A 210 -14.62 -10.50 -1.06
C GLU A 210 -15.23 -9.11 -0.98
N ASP A 211 -14.76 -8.16 -1.79
CA ASP A 211 -15.29 -6.80 -1.88
C ASP A 211 -16.76 -6.81 -2.31
N ARG A 212 -17.08 -7.59 -3.36
CA ARG A 212 -18.47 -7.72 -3.82
C ARG A 212 -19.39 -8.34 -2.76
N ALA A 213 -18.90 -9.32 -1.99
CA ALA A 213 -19.64 -9.89 -0.88
C ALA A 213 -19.93 -8.87 0.24
N ARG A 214 -19.07 -7.85 0.39
CA ARG A 214 -19.26 -6.69 1.28
C ARG A 214 -20.11 -5.57 0.66
N GLY A 215 -20.65 -5.77 -0.55
CA GLY A 215 -21.47 -4.77 -1.23
C GLY A 215 -20.70 -3.67 -1.95
N VAL A 216 -19.41 -3.84 -2.18
CA VAL A 216 -18.54 -2.84 -2.80
C VAL A 216 -17.81 -3.42 -4.02
N SER A 217 -17.59 -2.61 -5.05
CA SER A 217 -16.72 -2.91 -6.18
C SER A 217 -15.84 -1.70 -6.47
N TRP A 218 -14.54 -1.93 -6.53
CA TRP A 218 -13.55 -0.90 -6.92
C TRP A 218 -13.10 -1.05 -8.37
N LYS A 219 -13.70 -1.96 -9.11
CA LYS A 219 -13.43 -2.14 -10.56
C LYS A 219 -14.34 -1.24 -11.38
N PRO A 220 -13.83 -0.63 -12.48
CA PRO A 220 -14.68 0.06 -13.43
C PRO A 220 -15.77 -0.86 -14.02
N SER A 221 -17.02 -0.42 -13.97
CA SER A 221 -18.19 -1.22 -14.37
C SER A 221 -18.17 -1.64 -15.85
N LYS A 222 -17.59 -0.83 -16.71
CA LYS A 222 -17.57 -1.02 -18.17
C LYS A 222 -16.30 -1.70 -18.70
N MET A 223 -15.37 -2.09 -17.81
CA MET A 223 -14.11 -2.70 -18.23
C MET A 223 -14.09 -4.20 -17.99
N SER A 224 -13.59 -4.94 -18.95
CA SER A 224 -13.39 -6.37 -18.80
C SER A 224 -12.23 -6.68 -17.82
N GLN A 225 -12.26 -7.88 -17.22
CA GLN A 225 -11.15 -8.33 -16.39
C GLN A 225 -9.82 -8.39 -17.15
N ILE A 226 -9.87 -8.66 -18.45
CA ILE A 226 -8.68 -8.70 -19.31
C ILE A 226 -8.08 -7.30 -19.47
N ASP A 227 -8.92 -6.27 -19.69
CA ASP A 227 -8.46 -4.89 -19.79
C ASP A 227 -7.79 -4.43 -18.50
N LEU A 228 -8.40 -4.73 -17.34
CA LEU A 228 -7.85 -4.41 -16.04
C LEU A 228 -6.51 -5.13 -15.76
N LEU A 229 -6.40 -6.40 -16.17
CA LEU A 229 -5.14 -7.14 -16.08
C LEU A 229 -4.05 -6.53 -16.96
N ASN A 230 -4.40 -6.03 -18.16
CA ASN A 230 -3.46 -5.35 -19.05
C ASN A 230 -2.98 -4.02 -18.46
N ILE A 231 -3.87 -3.27 -17.80
CA ILE A 231 -3.52 -2.02 -17.12
C ILE A 231 -2.60 -2.31 -15.93
N ALA A 232 -2.98 -3.27 -15.07
CA ALA A 232 -2.18 -3.69 -13.93
C ALA A 232 -0.79 -4.21 -14.36
N TYR A 233 -0.71 -4.90 -15.50
CA TYR A 233 0.57 -5.35 -16.07
C TYR A 233 1.46 -4.18 -16.50
N ARG A 234 0.89 -3.13 -17.12
CA ARG A 234 1.66 -1.91 -17.43
C ARG A 234 2.20 -1.24 -16.17
N LYS A 235 1.40 -1.15 -15.11
CA LYS A 235 1.86 -0.64 -13.82
C LYS A 235 2.92 -1.52 -13.16
N LEU A 236 2.87 -2.84 -13.34
CA LEU A 236 3.97 -3.73 -12.93
C LEU A 236 5.28 -3.48 -13.70
N ILE A 237 5.22 -3.08 -14.96
CA ILE A 237 6.41 -2.67 -15.71
C ILE A 237 7.01 -1.40 -15.11
N GLU A 238 6.17 -0.41 -14.77
CA GLU A 238 6.61 0.81 -14.05
C GLU A 238 7.24 0.46 -12.71
N ALA A 239 6.61 -0.43 -11.93
CA ALA A 239 7.14 -0.92 -10.65
C ALA A 239 8.48 -1.67 -10.80
N CYS A 240 8.64 -2.48 -11.84
CA CYS A 240 9.91 -3.11 -12.14
C CYS A 240 10.99 -2.06 -12.45
N ASN A 241 10.68 -1.07 -13.30
CA ASN A 241 11.59 0.00 -13.64
C ASN A 241 11.97 0.84 -12.41
N TYR A 242 11.04 1.11 -11.50
CA TYR A 242 11.33 1.75 -10.21
C TYR A 242 12.43 1.01 -9.45
N ILE A 243 12.30 -0.32 -9.30
CA ILE A 243 13.29 -1.14 -8.60
C ILE A 243 14.66 -1.12 -9.32
N LEU A 244 14.67 -1.10 -10.66
CA LEU A 244 15.90 -1.11 -11.44
C LEU A 244 16.73 0.18 -11.30
N ILE A 245 16.07 1.31 -10.97
CA ILE A 245 16.71 2.61 -10.75
C ILE A 245 17.29 2.71 -9.33
N ILE A 246 16.73 2.01 -8.34
CA ILE A 246 17.25 2.02 -6.96
C ILE A 246 18.71 1.59 -6.99
N PRO A 247 19.65 2.39 -6.42
CA PRO A 247 21.06 2.04 -6.37
C PRO A 247 21.28 0.66 -5.73
N LYS A 248 22.20 -0.14 -6.28
CA LYS A 248 22.46 -1.51 -5.79
C LYS A 248 23.01 -1.53 -4.37
N GLN A 249 23.59 -0.44 -3.92
CA GLN A 249 24.10 -0.25 -2.56
C GLN A 249 22.96 -0.19 -1.54
N GLU A 250 21.77 0.27 -1.97
CA GLU A 250 20.56 0.36 -1.15
C GLU A 250 19.86 -1.01 -1.04
N VAL A 251 20.60 -1.99 -0.52
CA VAL A 251 20.17 -3.41 -0.49
C VAL A 251 18.84 -3.59 0.25
N GLY A 252 18.66 -2.90 1.39
CA GLY A 252 17.43 -2.98 2.19
C GLY A 252 16.22 -2.45 1.43
N ILE A 253 16.35 -1.26 0.81
CA ILE A 253 15.30 -0.63 0.01
C ILE A 253 14.95 -1.53 -1.19
N ARG A 254 15.95 -2.05 -1.89
CA ARG A 254 15.73 -2.96 -3.02
C ARG A 254 14.99 -4.24 -2.60
N ARG A 255 15.35 -4.83 -1.47
CA ARG A 255 14.69 -6.01 -0.94
C ARG A 255 13.24 -5.75 -0.57
N PHE A 256 12.98 -4.63 0.11
CA PHE A 256 11.65 -4.18 0.48
C PHE A 256 10.74 -4.04 -0.75
N CYS A 257 11.18 -3.25 -1.74
CA CYS A 257 10.41 -3.01 -2.96
C CYS A 257 10.26 -4.31 -3.80
N PHE A 258 11.32 -5.10 -3.92
CA PHE A 258 11.27 -6.33 -4.70
C PHE A 258 10.34 -7.37 -4.11
N LEU A 259 10.26 -7.52 -2.79
CA LEU A 259 9.36 -8.48 -2.17
C LEU A 259 7.89 -8.13 -2.47
N ALA A 260 7.49 -6.88 -2.26
CA ALA A 260 6.13 -6.43 -2.56
C ALA A 260 5.78 -6.60 -4.05
N PHE A 261 6.67 -6.15 -4.93
CA PHE A 261 6.55 -6.32 -6.38
C PHE A 261 6.46 -7.79 -6.82
N GLY A 262 7.34 -8.64 -6.29
CA GLY A 262 7.38 -10.05 -6.66
C GLY A 262 6.10 -10.80 -6.28
N LEU A 263 5.55 -10.51 -5.11
CA LEU A 263 4.26 -11.07 -4.68
C LEU A 263 3.12 -10.56 -5.56
N ALA A 264 3.11 -9.28 -5.93
CA ALA A 264 2.11 -8.70 -6.84
C ALA A 264 2.19 -9.34 -8.24
N ALA A 265 3.39 -9.47 -8.82
CA ALA A 265 3.60 -10.08 -10.13
C ALA A 265 3.09 -11.52 -10.19
N LEU A 266 3.41 -12.35 -9.18
CA LEU A 266 2.95 -13.73 -9.09
C LEU A 266 1.42 -13.80 -8.88
N THR A 267 0.85 -12.91 -8.08
CA THR A 267 -0.60 -12.86 -7.84
C THR A 267 -1.34 -12.51 -9.12
N LEU A 268 -0.95 -11.44 -9.83
CA LEU A 268 -1.57 -11.04 -11.09
C LEU A 268 -1.40 -12.10 -12.18
N ASN A 269 -0.24 -12.76 -12.26
CA ASN A 269 -0.04 -13.86 -13.22
C ASN A 269 -0.96 -15.06 -12.90
N THR A 270 -1.19 -15.34 -11.61
CA THR A 270 -2.14 -16.39 -11.20
C THR A 270 -3.58 -16.02 -11.57
N ILE A 271 -3.97 -14.74 -11.44
CA ILE A 271 -5.28 -14.26 -11.87
C ILE A 271 -5.41 -14.39 -13.40
N ALA A 272 -4.39 -14.01 -14.16
CA ALA A 272 -4.36 -14.10 -15.61
C ALA A 272 -4.50 -15.56 -16.10
N GLN A 273 -3.78 -16.49 -15.47
CA GLN A 273 -3.88 -17.92 -15.76
C GLN A 273 -5.29 -18.46 -15.53
N LYS A 274 -5.94 -18.06 -14.42
CA LYS A 274 -7.31 -18.49 -14.09
C LYS A 274 -8.34 -17.88 -15.05
N ALA A 275 -8.18 -16.60 -15.41
CA ALA A 275 -9.03 -15.93 -16.37
C ALA A 275 -9.00 -16.65 -17.74
N SER A 276 -7.81 -17.04 -18.21
CA SER A 276 -7.63 -17.80 -19.44
C SER A 276 -8.25 -19.21 -19.35
N ALA A 277 -8.23 -19.86 -18.18
CA ALA A 277 -8.77 -21.20 -17.98
C ALA A 277 -10.26 -21.19 -17.58
N LYS A 278 -10.90 -20.01 -17.49
CA LYS A 278 -12.30 -19.83 -17.01
C LYS A 278 -12.56 -20.49 -15.63
N LYS A 279 -11.54 -20.53 -14.76
CA LYS A 279 -11.64 -21.11 -13.42
C LYS A 279 -12.00 -20.04 -12.40
N ILE A 280 -13.07 -20.28 -11.64
CA ILE A 280 -13.50 -19.44 -10.52
C ILE A 280 -12.83 -19.97 -9.26
N SER A 281 -11.73 -19.40 -8.83
CA SER A 281 -11.13 -19.65 -7.51
C SER A 281 -10.25 -18.48 -7.10
N GLU A 282 -10.16 -18.22 -5.80
CA GLU A 282 -9.35 -17.13 -5.27
C GLU A 282 -7.85 -17.33 -5.60
N PRO A 283 -7.15 -16.26 -6.02
CA PRO A 283 -5.72 -16.33 -6.34
C PRO A 283 -4.89 -16.21 -5.05
N LYS A 284 -4.73 -17.30 -4.31
CA LYS A 284 -3.89 -17.31 -3.09
C LYS A 284 -2.52 -17.88 -3.38
N LEU A 285 -1.47 -17.13 -3.04
CA LEU A 285 -0.09 -17.63 -3.04
C LEU A 285 0.14 -18.52 -1.82
N THR A 286 0.81 -19.65 -2.02
CA THR A 286 1.17 -20.51 -0.90
C THR A 286 2.29 -19.92 -0.05
N ARG A 287 2.36 -20.27 1.23
CA ARG A 287 3.45 -19.84 2.12
C ARG A 287 4.83 -20.18 1.56
N LYS A 288 4.98 -21.34 0.90
CA LYS A 288 6.25 -21.73 0.26
C LYS A 288 6.69 -20.75 -0.82
N VAL A 289 5.75 -20.27 -1.65
CA VAL A 289 6.02 -19.27 -2.69
C VAL A 289 6.45 -17.95 -2.05
N VAL A 290 5.73 -17.49 -1.02
CA VAL A 290 6.08 -16.24 -0.31
C VAL A 290 7.50 -16.32 0.27
N TRP A 291 7.85 -17.41 0.96
CA TRP A 291 9.20 -17.61 1.51
C TRP A 291 10.26 -17.79 0.42
N GLY A 292 9.91 -18.39 -0.71
CA GLY A 292 10.78 -18.48 -1.89
C GLY A 292 11.14 -17.09 -2.44
N VAL A 293 10.13 -16.22 -2.63
CA VAL A 293 10.36 -14.83 -3.06
C VAL A 293 11.17 -14.07 -2.02
N TYR A 294 10.84 -14.20 -0.73
CA TYR A 294 11.59 -13.58 0.37
C TYR A 294 13.07 -13.97 0.34
N GLY A 295 13.37 -15.25 0.21
CA GLY A 295 14.77 -15.73 0.08
C GLY A 295 15.46 -15.19 -1.18
N PHE A 296 14.75 -15.14 -2.30
CA PHE A 296 15.29 -14.64 -3.57
C PHE A 296 15.60 -13.13 -3.55
N THR A 297 14.96 -12.35 -2.66
CA THR A 297 15.26 -10.91 -2.50
C THR A 297 16.74 -10.67 -2.20
N LYS A 298 17.41 -11.59 -1.50
CA LYS A 298 18.83 -11.48 -1.16
C LYS A 298 19.73 -11.43 -2.42
N LEU A 299 19.37 -12.18 -3.46
CA LEU A 299 20.10 -12.21 -4.73
C LEU A 299 19.65 -11.07 -5.65
N ALA A 300 18.32 -10.86 -5.76
CA ALA A 300 17.75 -9.85 -6.63
C ALA A 300 18.19 -8.42 -6.26
N ALA A 301 18.40 -8.13 -4.97
CA ALA A 301 18.86 -6.83 -4.51
C ALA A 301 20.20 -6.40 -5.13
N HIS A 302 21.06 -7.31 -5.51
CA HIS A 302 22.38 -7.03 -6.07
C HIS A 302 22.43 -7.06 -7.61
N SER A 303 21.34 -7.49 -8.29
CA SER A 303 21.37 -7.74 -9.73
C SER A 303 20.10 -7.30 -10.45
N ASN A 304 20.22 -6.28 -11.31
CA ASN A 304 19.15 -5.87 -12.20
C ASN A 304 18.75 -6.98 -13.19
N LEU A 305 19.69 -7.85 -13.58
CA LEU A 305 19.40 -8.99 -14.45
C LEU A 305 18.47 -9.98 -13.76
N LEU A 306 18.70 -10.29 -12.48
CA LEU A 306 17.84 -11.19 -11.71
C LEU A 306 16.44 -10.60 -11.49
N VAL A 307 16.32 -9.28 -11.25
CA VAL A 307 15.02 -8.61 -11.18
C VAL A 307 14.25 -8.77 -12.50
N LYS A 308 14.89 -8.47 -13.63
CA LYS A 308 14.29 -8.60 -14.97
C LYS A 308 13.92 -10.06 -15.28
N LEU A 309 14.79 -11.00 -14.99
CA LEU A 309 14.54 -12.43 -15.21
C LEU A 309 13.37 -12.93 -14.36
N PHE A 310 13.34 -12.56 -13.09
CA PHE A 310 12.21 -12.89 -12.21
C PHE A 310 10.91 -12.35 -12.78
N PHE A 311 10.87 -11.06 -13.16
CA PHE A 311 9.66 -10.46 -13.73
C PHE A 311 9.25 -11.15 -15.04
N TYR A 312 10.22 -11.46 -15.89
CA TYR A 312 9.97 -12.20 -17.13
C TYR A 312 9.32 -13.57 -16.87
N LEU A 313 9.80 -14.33 -15.89
CA LEU A 313 9.26 -15.65 -15.56
C LEU A 313 7.92 -15.58 -14.83
N SER A 314 7.77 -14.62 -13.90
CA SER A 314 6.56 -14.48 -13.06
C SER A 314 5.38 -13.80 -13.75
N SER A 315 5.55 -13.27 -14.97
CA SER A 315 4.50 -12.57 -15.72
C SER A 315 4.14 -13.22 -17.07
N GLN A 316 4.39 -14.51 -17.24
CA GLN A 316 4.24 -15.19 -18.53
C GLN A 316 2.81 -15.15 -19.09
N ASP A 317 1.82 -15.42 -18.26
CA ASP A 317 0.42 -15.46 -18.68
C ASP A 317 -0.15 -14.04 -18.88
N LEU A 318 0.27 -13.08 -18.04
CA LEU A 318 -0.02 -11.66 -18.27
C LEU A 318 0.48 -11.18 -19.63
N ARG A 319 1.72 -11.55 -20.01
CA ARG A 319 2.29 -11.18 -21.32
C ARG A 319 1.56 -11.82 -22.50
N LYS A 320 1.09 -13.06 -22.35
CA LYS A 320 0.27 -13.73 -23.38
C LYS A 320 -1.04 -12.98 -23.60
N LEU A 321 -1.73 -12.61 -22.50
CA LEU A 321 -2.97 -11.84 -22.56
C LEU A 321 -2.76 -10.48 -23.23
N ALA A 322 -1.73 -9.73 -22.81
CA ALA A 322 -1.42 -8.44 -23.39
C ALA A 322 -1.18 -8.52 -24.91
N LYS A 323 -0.46 -9.55 -25.37
CA LYS A 323 -0.21 -9.78 -26.82
C LYS A 323 -1.48 -10.15 -27.58
N SER A 324 -2.41 -10.87 -27.00
CA SER A 324 -3.67 -11.27 -27.65
C SER A 324 -4.62 -10.09 -27.84
N SER A 325 -4.66 -9.17 -26.86
CA SER A 325 -5.51 -7.97 -26.94
C SER A 325 -5.10 -6.99 -28.05
N TYR A 326 -3.83 -6.99 -28.46
CA TYR A 326 -3.35 -6.18 -29.60
C TYR A 326 -3.59 -6.82 -30.97
N LYS A 327 -4.02 -8.09 -31.03
CA LYS A 327 -4.24 -8.82 -32.29
C LYS A 327 -5.69 -8.87 -32.77
N THR A 328 -6.63 -8.43 -31.97
CA THR A 328 -8.03 -8.26 -32.35
C THR A 328 -8.26 -6.79 -32.73
N PRO A 329 -8.31 -6.43 -34.05
CA PRO A 329 -8.86 -5.15 -34.43
C PRO A 329 -10.36 -5.19 -34.12
N SER A 330 -10.85 -4.16 -33.42
CA SER A 330 -12.27 -3.87 -33.23
C SER A 330 -12.96 -3.62 -34.54
#